data_eea06a38759892b8748cb70fec30034c
#
_entry.id   eea06a38759892b8748cb70fec30034c
#
_cell.length_a   1.000
_cell.length_b   1.000
_cell.length_c   1.000
_cell.angle_alpha   90.00
_cell.angle_beta   90.00
_cell.angle_gamma   90.00
#
_symmetry.space_group_name_H-M   'P 1'
#
loop_
_entity.id
_entity.type
_entity.pdbx_description
1 polymer ?
#
loop_
_entity_poly.entity_id
_entity_poly.type
_entity_poly.pdbx_seq_one_letter_code
_entity_poly.pdbx_strand_id
1 'polypeptide(L)'
;MKVVILNGSPKAEGNTATALHEVERTLNLYNIETEWIHVGHRQIHGCIACNKCWDTNECCFHDIVNEISEKMDSADGLLIGSPVYFASASGTLLSLLDRLFYSSLHKNWTMKVGASVAVARRGGATATMDVLNKYFLKTNMPVVPSQYWSIAHGTDPGEVILDEEGMQTMRQLGLNMAFMIKSLRLGMETFGSPKIKEKLVETHFIRPIK
;
A
#
# COMPACT_ATOMS: atom_id res chain seq x y z
N MET A 1 -10.21 -11.26 9.03
CA MET A 1 -9.78 -10.35 7.94
C MET A 1 -8.57 -9.57 8.43
N LYS A 2 -7.57 -9.39 7.56
CA LYS A 2 -6.28 -8.82 7.97
C LYS A 2 -5.78 -7.76 6.98
N VAL A 3 -5.18 -6.68 7.50
CA VAL A 3 -4.50 -5.64 6.73
C VAL A 3 -3.02 -5.60 7.12
N VAL A 4 -2.14 -5.62 6.12
CA VAL A 4 -0.72 -5.33 6.31
C VAL A 4 -0.53 -3.82 6.27
N ILE A 5 0.21 -3.27 7.22
CA ILE A 5 0.50 -1.83 7.34
C ILE A 5 2.01 -1.61 7.14
N LEU A 6 2.37 -0.82 6.13
CA LEU A 6 3.75 -0.45 5.86
C LEU A 6 4.02 0.99 6.29
N ASN A 7 4.87 1.17 7.30
CA ASN A 7 5.38 2.49 7.67
C ASN A 7 6.68 2.77 6.92
N GLY A 8 6.61 3.63 5.91
CA GLY A 8 7.74 4.08 5.09
C GLY A 8 8.55 5.24 5.68
N SER A 9 8.18 5.74 6.86
CA SER A 9 8.95 6.77 7.55
C SER A 9 10.23 6.20 8.16
N PRO A 10 11.37 6.90 8.08
CA PRO A 10 12.58 6.50 8.81
C PRO A 10 12.39 6.56 10.34
N LYS A 11 11.42 7.34 10.82
CA LYS A 11 11.06 7.43 12.24
C LYS A 11 9.98 6.41 12.57
N ALA A 12 10.26 5.48 13.48
CA ALA A 12 9.28 4.47 13.92
C ALA A 12 8.02 5.13 14.52
N GLU A 13 8.24 6.10 15.41
CA GLU A 13 7.22 6.82 16.19
C GLU A 13 7.08 8.28 15.70
N GLY A 14 7.02 8.48 14.38
CA GLY A 14 6.86 9.82 13.78
C GLY A 14 5.41 10.09 13.36
N ASN A 15 5.18 11.26 12.78
CA ASN A 15 3.86 11.70 12.31
C ASN A 15 3.20 10.70 11.36
N THR A 16 3.97 10.04 10.49
CA THR A 16 3.45 8.98 9.61
C THR A 16 2.92 7.79 10.42
N ALA A 17 3.66 7.35 11.43
CA ALA A 17 3.23 6.26 12.29
C ALA A 17 1.94 6.65 13.04
N THR A 18 1.88 7.84 13.60
CA THR A 18 0.69 8.34 14.32
C THR A 18 -0.55 8.38 13.41
N ALA A 19 -0.40 8.87 12.18
CA ALA A 19 -1.50 8.88 11.21
C ALA A 19 -1.96 7.45 10.84
N LEU A 20 -1.02 6.53 10.62
CA LEU A 20 -1.33 5.12 10.34
C LEU A 20 -1.98 4.41 11.54
N HIS A 21 -1.56 4.70 12.77
CA HIS A 21 -2.17 4.15 13.98
C HIS A 21 -3.63 4.61 14.15
N GLU A 22 -3.99 5.80 13.69
CA GLU A 22 -5.39 6.24 13.72
C GLU A 22 -6.26 5.43 12.73
N VAL A 23 -5.71 5.09 11.54
CA VAL A 23 -6.36 4.17 10.60
C VAL A 23 -6.46 2.77 11.21
N GLU A 24 -5.37 2.25 11.79
CA GLU A 24 -5.29 0.96 12.47
C GLU A 24 -6.31 0.85 13.59
N ARG A 25 -6.36 1.85 14.47
CA ARG A 25 -7.33 1.92 15.56
C ARG A 25 -8.76 1.76 15.05
N THR A 26 -9.07 2.43 13.94
CA THR A 26 -10.39 2.33 13.31
C THR A 26 -10.63 0.94 12.71
N LEU A 27 -9.67 0.35 12.02
CA LEU A 27 -9.78 -1.01 11.48
C LEU A 27 -10.06 -2.03 12.59
N ASN A 28 -9.35 -1.92 13.72
CA ASN A 28 -9.51 -2.81 14.88
C ASN A 28 -10.91 -2.69 15.51
N LEU A 29 -11.51 -1.48 15.56
CA LEU A 29 -12.90 -1.28 16.00
C LEU A 29 -13.90 -2.04 15.13
N TYR A 30 -13.56 -2.30 13.88
CA TYR A 30 -14.38 -3.06 12.92
C TYR A 30 -13.96 -4.52 12.77
N ASN A 31 -13.16 -5.05 13.72
CA ASN A 31 -12.68 -6.44 13.75
C ASN A 31 -11.85 -6.81 12.50
N ILE A 32 -11.03 -5.89 12.02
CA ILE A 32 -9.99 -6.14 11.02
C ILE A 32 -8.65 -6.22 11.76
N GLU A 33 -7.99 -7.36 11.73
CA GLU A 33 -6.66 -7.54 12.28
C GLU A 33 -5.63 -6.75 11.48
N THR A 34 -4.59 -6.29 12.15
CA THR A 34 -3.52 -5.52 11.51
C THR A 34 -2.17 -6.17 11.75
N GLU A 35 -1.32 -6.14 10.75
CA GLU A 35 0.06 -6.58 10.84
C GLU A 35 0.99 -5.43 10.43
N TRP A 36 1.74 -4.90 11.40
CA TRP A 36 2.56 -3.71 11.23
C TRP A 36 3.99 -4.04 10.83
N ILE A 37 4.49 -3.35 9.79
CA ILE A 37 5.87 -3.50 9.33
C ILE A 37 6.51 -2.11 9.15
N HIS A 38 7.55 -1.84 9.91
CA HIS A 38 8.35 -0.63 9.75
C HIS A 38 9.46 -0.87 8.72
N VAL A 39 9.41 -0.16 7.62
CA VAL A 39 10.35 -0.33 6.48
C VAL A 39 11.28 0.85 6.27
N GLY A 40 10.91 2.05 6.70
CA GLY A 40 11.62 3.29 6.35
C GLY A 40 13.05 3.42 6.89
N HIS A 41 13.44 2.63 7.89
CA HIS A 41 14.81 2.60 8.47
C HIS A 41 15.69 1.50 7.87
N ARG A 42 15.14 0.63 7.02
CA ARG A 42 15.85 -0.52 6.47
C ARG A 42 16.72 -0.12 5.26
N GLN A 43 17.78 -0.88 5.04
CA GLN A 43 18.57 -0.78 3.81
C GLN A 43 17.88 -1.63 2.74
N ILE A 44 17.20 -0.99 1.81
CA ILE A 44 16.47 -1.64 0.72
C ILE A 44 17.11 -1.26 -0.61
N HIS A 45 17.60 -2.27 -1.34
CA HIS A 45 18.05 -2.09 -2.71
C HIS A 45 16.87 -1.83 -3.65
N GLY A 46 17.07 -0.99 -4.65
CA GLY A 46 16.15 -0.85 -5.78
C GLY A 46 16.09 -2.13 -6.63
N CYS A 47 15.10 -2.24 -7.49
CA CYS A 47 15.01 -3.35 -8.44
C CYS A 47 16.16 -3.28 -9.45
N ILE A 48 16.90 -4.38 -9.63
CA ILE A 48 18.02 -4.49 -10.59
C ILE A 48 17.60 -5.14 -11.92
N ALA A 49 16.31 -5.31 -12.13
CA ALA A 49 15.74 -5.91 -13.36
C ALA A 49 16.34 -7.26 -13.76
N CYS A 50 16.76 -8.09 -12.80
CA CYS A 50 17.37 -9.40 -13.06
C CYS A 50 16.37 -10.46 -13.52
N ASN A 51 15.08 -10.21 -13.44
CA ASN A 51 13.95 -11.05 -13.83
C ASN A 51 13.88 -12.45 -13.17
N LYS A 52 14.73 -12.76 -12.19
CA LYS A 52 14.69 -14.06 -11.48
C LYS A 52 13.33 -14.36 -10.84
N CYS A 53 12.62 -13.33 -10.41
CA CYS A 53 11.28 -13.48 -9.84
C CYS A 53 10.23 -14.05 -10.81
N TRP A 54 10.47 -14.03 -12.11
CA TRP A 54 9.60 -14.67 -13.10
C TRP A 54 9.67 -16.20 -13.03
N ASP A 55 10.82 -16.74 -12.60
CA ASP A 55 11.04 -18.17 -12.47
C ASP A 55 10.74 -18.67 -11.05
N THR A 56 11.10 -17.85 -10.03
CA THR A 56 11.06 -18.28 -8.62
C THR A 56 9.85 -17.76 -7.85
N ASN A 57 9.12 -16.77 -8.38
CA ASN A 57 8.06 -15.99 -7.71
C ASN A 57 8.55 -15.23 -6.45
N GLU A 58 9.85 -15.01 -6.33
CA GLU A 58 10.49 -14.33 -5.20
C GLU A 58 11.56 -13.35 -5.67
N CYS A 59 11.76 -12.27 -4.93
CA CYS A 59 12.86 -11.36 -5.19
C CYS A 59 14.20 -11.99 -4.81
N CYS A 60 15.19 -11.86 -5.68
CA CYS A 60 16.51 -12.50 -5.52
C CYS A 60 17.34 -11.96 -4.32
N PHE A 61 16.95 -10.88 -3.70
CA PHE A 61 17.65 -10.34 -2.54
C PHE A 61 17.31 -11.05 -1.22
N HIS A 62 16.27 -11.88 -1.21
CA HIS A 62 15.84 -12.68 -0.03
C HIS A 62 15.81 -11.87 1.28
N ASP A 63 15.17 -10.70 1.23
CA ASP A 63 15.03 -9.78 2.36
C ASP A 63 13.54 -9.57 2.73
N ILE A 64 13.25 -8.51 3.48
CA ILE A 64 11.91 -8.14 3.95
C ILE A 64 10.86 -8.10 2.82
N VAL A 65 11.26 -7.91 1.56
CA VAL A 65 10.33 -7.88 0.41
C VAL A 65 9.62 -9.22 0.26
N ASN A 66 10.34 -10.34 0.37
CA ASN A 66 9.76 -11.69 0.27
C ASN A 66 8.84 -11.98 1.47
N GLU A 67 9.26 -11.59 2.66
CA GLU A 67 8.44 -11.68 3.87
C GLU A 67 7.09 -10.95 3.72
N ILE A 68 7.12 -9.70 3.23
CA ILE A 68 5.90 -8.92 2.99
C ILE A 68 5.03 -9.58 1.93
N SER A 69 5.65 -10.10 0.87
CA SER A 69 4.95 -10.81 -0.19
C SER A 69 4.18 -12.02 0.33
N GLU A 70 4.77 -12.83 1.23
CA GLU A 70 4.11 -13.96 1.88
C GLU A 70 2.96 -13.52 2.80
N LYS A 71 3.19 -12.46 3.61
CA LYS A 71 2.15 -11.90 4.48
C LYS A 71 0.94 -11.39 3.69
N MET A 72 1.21 -10.81 2.53
CA MET A 72 0.16 -10.35 1.62
C MET A 72 -0.69 -11.47 1.03
N ASP A 73 -0.18 -12.70 0.91
CA ASP A 73 -0.99 -13.81 0.39
C ASP A 73 -2.21 -14.09 1.26
N SER A 74 -2.09 -13.97 2.58
CA SER A 74 -3.19 -14.16 3.55
C SER A 74 -3.92 -12.87 3.93
N ALA A 75 -3.44 -11.70 3.53
CA ALA A 75 -4.07 -10.42 3.85
C ALA A 75 -5.24 -10.09 2.91
N ASP A 76 -6.19 -9.32 3.40
CA ASP A 76 -7.31 -8.77 2.63
C ASP A 76 -7.03 -7.36 2.11
N GLY A 77 -5.99 -6.70 2.65
CA GLY A 77 -5.62 -5.34 2.23
C GLY A 77 -4.21 -4.94 2.62
N LEU A 78 -3.77 -3.83 2.02
CA LEU A 78 -2.47 -3.19 2.23
C LEU A 78 -2.65 -1.70 2.47
N LEU A 79 -2.20 -1.21 3.62
CA LEU A 79 -2.13 0.20 3.98
C LEU A 79 -0.68 0.66 3.93
N ILE A 80 -0.38 1.70 3.15
CA ILE A 80 0.98 2.23 2.99
C ILE A 80 1.01 3.67 3.47
N GLY A 81 1.90 4.00 4.41
CA GLY A 81 2.16 5.37 4.83
C GLY A 81 3.56 5.84 4.50
N SER A 82 3.68 7.08 4.03
CA SER A 82 4.96 7.70 3.73
C SER A 82 5.03 9.15 4.18
N PRO A 83 6.18 9.61 4.70
CA PRO A 83 6.46 11.03 4.72
C PRO A 83 6.66 11.52 3.28
N VAL A 84 6.42 12.82 3.06
CA VAL A 84 6.64 13.47 1.77
C VAL A 84 8.08 13.95 1.67
N TYR A 85 8.81 13.43 0.71
CA TYR A 85 10.17 13.88 0.35
C TYR A 85 10.19 14.32 -1.11
N PHE A 86 10.43 15.63 -1.35
CA PHE A 86 10.45 16.22 -2.70
C PHE A 86 9.21 15.87 -3.54
N ALA A 87 8.02 16.01 -2.92
CA ALA A 87 6.72 15.68 -3.52
C ALA A 87 6.59 14.21 -3.97
N SER A 88 7.29 13.30 -3.32
CA SER A 88 7.23 11.85 -3.54
C SER A 88 7.30 11.09 -2.21
N ALA A 89 7.10 9.80 -2.25
CA ALA A 89 7.30 8.92 -1.10
C ALA A 89 8.80 8.76 -0.78
N SER A 90 9.11 8.27 0.42
CA SER A 90 10.48 7.99 0.81
C SER A 90 11.15 6.99 -0.14
N GLY A 91 12.41 7.23 -0.51
CA GLY A 91 13.14 6.39 -1.47
C GLY A 91 13.25 4.94 -1.04
N THR A 92 13.43 4.68 0.26
CA THR A 92 13.43 3.31 0.82
C THR A 92 12.11 2.59 0.57
N LEU A 93 10.98 3.27 0.80
CA LEU A 93 9.67 2.70 0.54
C LEU A 93 9.46 2.43 -0.95
N LEU A 94 9.82 3.37 -1.82
CA LEU A 94 9.70 3.16 -3.28
C LEU A 94 10.54 1.98 -3.76
N SER A 95 11.78 1.87 -3.30
CA SER A 95 12.65 0.71 -3.62
C SER A 95 12.03 -0.62 -3.17
N LEU A 96 11.36 -0.64 -2.02
CA LEU A 96 10.63 -1.80 -1.54
C LEU A 96 9.43 -2.09 -2.44
N LEU A 97 8.60 -1.09 -2.72
CA LEU A 97 7.36 -1.27 -3.50
C LEU A 97 7.64 -1.73 -4.94
N ASP A 98 8.65 -1.15 -5.60
CA ASP A 98 9.06 -1.59 -6.95
C ASP A 98 9.38 -3.08 -6.98
N ARG A 99 10.11 -3.55 -5.98
CA ARG A 99 10.47 -4.97 -5.89
C ARG A 99 9.31 -5.84 -5.47
N LEU A 100 8.56 -5.42 -4.46
CA LEU A 100 7.43 -6.14 -3.91
C LEU A 100 6.37 -6.40 -4.98
N PHE A 101 5.92 -5.34 -5.64
CA PHE A 101 4.87 -5.46 -6.64
C PHE A 101 5.35 -6.16 -7.92
N TYR A 102 6.61 -5.94 -8.33
CA TYR A 102 7.14 -6.63 -9.51
C TYR A 102 7.36 -8.13 -9.28
N SER A 103 7.92 -8.52 -8.13
CA SER A 103 8.13 -9.95 -7.82
C SER A 103 6.84 -10.71 -7.51
N SER A 104 5.77 -10.00 -7.19
CA SER A 104 4.46 -10.58 -6.84
C SER A 104 3.43 -10.52 -7.99
N LEU A 105 3.84 -10.16 -9.22
CA LEU A 105 2.91 -10.08 -10.36
C LEU A 105 2.20 -11.40 -10.67
N HIS A 106 2.80 -12.53 -10.29
CA HIS A 106 2.20 -13.88 -10.46
C HIS A 106 1.28 -14.27 -9.31
N LYS A 107 1.30 -13.52 -8.21
CA LYS A 107 0.43 -13.74 -7.05
C LYS A 107 -0.94 -13.12 -7.29
N ASN A 108 -1.96 -13.72 -6.72
CA ASN A 108 -3.33 -13.22 -6.87
C ASN A 108 -3.65 -12.17 -5.80
N TRP A 109 -3.26 -10.92 -6.02
CA TRP A 109 -3.65 -9.80 -5.17
C TRP A 109 -4.85 -9.01 -5.71
N THR A 110 -5.46 -9.49 -6.79
CA THR A 110 -6.69 -8.93 -7.35
C THR A 110 -7.77 -8.79 -6.29
N MET A 111 -8.38 -7.59 -6.22
CA MET A 111 -9.42 -7.23 -5.25
C MET A 111 -8.98 -7.21 -3.78
N LYS A 112 -7.70 -7.40 -3.44
CA LYS A 112 -7.22 -6.98 -2.13
C LYS A 112 -7.26 -5.44 -2.07
N VAL A 113 -7.69 -4.92 -0.94
CA VAL A 113 -7.96 -3.48 -0.80
C VAL A 113 -6.67 -2.71 -0.56
N GLY A 114 -6.41 -1.65 -1.32
CA GLY A 114 -5.24 -0.78 -1.16
C GLY A 114 -5.59 0.59 -0.59
N ALA A 115 -4.77 1.11 0.32
CA ALA A 115 -4.88 2.47 0.81
C ALA A 115 -3.50 3.10 1.00
N SER A 116 -3.39 4.41 0.73
CA SER A 116 -2.15 5.17 0.96
C SER A 116 -2.40 6.40 1.83
N VAL A 117 -1.41 6.73 2.66
CA VAL A 117 -1.38 7.90 3.52
C VAL A 117 -0.08 8.66 3.26
N ALA A 118 -0.19 9.96 3.00
CA ALA A 118 0.96 10.84 2.86
C ALA A 118 0.98 11.88 3.98
N VAL A 119 2.12 12.00 4.66
CA VAL A 119 2.29 12.97 5.75
C VAL A 119 3.36 13.99 5.36
N ALA A 120 2.97 15.26 5.38
CA ALA A 120 3.82 16.36 4.94
C ALA A 120 3.86 17.50 5.97
N ARG A 121 4.97 18.26 5.95
CA ARG A 121 4.98 19.55 6.63
C ARG A 121 4.02 20.55 5.95
N ARG A 122 3.96 20.56 4.61
CA ARG A 122 3.17 21.53 3.85
C ARG A 122 2.70 20.98 2.49
N GLY A 123 3.56 20.94 1.48
CA GLY A 123 3.21 20.62 0.10
C GLY A 123 3.67 19.24 -0.36
N GLY A 124 3.13 18.76 -1.50
CA GLY A 124 3.56 17.54 -2.17
C GLY A 124 2.85 16.25 -1.75
N ALA A 125 1.91 16.32 -0.81
CA ALA A 125 1.22 15.13 -0.31
C ALA A 125 0.35 14.44 -1.37
N THR A 126 -0.38 15.19 -2.19
CA THR A 126 -1.20 14.63 -3.28
C THR A 126 -0.35 13.92 -4.33
N ALA A 127 0.77 14.51 -4.74
CA ALA A 127 1.70 13.87 -5.68
C ALA A 127 2.30 12.58 -5.10
N THR A 128 2.57 12.56 -3.78
CA THR A 128 3.02 11.35 -3.08
C THR A 128 1.96 10.25 -3.11
N MET A 129 0.70 10.60 -2.83
CA MET A 129 -0.42 9.65 -2.93
C MET A 129 -0.58 9.09 -4.35
N ASP A 130 -0.47 9.92 -5.37
CA ASP A 130 -0.57 9.50 -6.78
C ASP A 130 0.49 8.44 -7.11
N VAL A 131 1.72 8.63 -6.62
CA VAL A 131 2.79 7.64 -6.79
C VAL A 131 2.42 6.31 -6.11
N LEU A 132 1.99 6.35 -4.85
CA LEU A 132 1.65 5.15 -4.08
C LEU A 132 0.44 4.41 -4.66
N ASN A 133 -0.60 5.12 -5.06
CA ASN A 133 -1.82 4.52 -5.59
C ASN A 133 -1.60 3.79 -6.93
N LYS A 134 -0.61 4.16 -7.72
CA LYS A 134 -0.28 3.48 -8.98
C LYS A 134 0.10 2.01 -8.79
N TYR A 135 0.73 1.65 -7.68
CA TYR A 135 1.05 0.25 -7.37
C TYR A 135 -0.22 -0.59 -7.22
N PHE A 136 -1.22 -0.08 -6.51
CA PHE A 136 -2.51 -0.75 -6.35
C PHE A 136 -3.26 -0.88 -7.68
N LEU A 137 -3.38 0.23 -8.42
CA LEU A 137 -4.09 0.27 -9.69
C LEU A 137 -3.50 -0.72 -10.72
N LYS A 138 -2.16 -0.82 -10.80
CA LYS A 138 -1.49 -1.74 -11.73
C LYS A 138 -1.77 -3.21 -11.41
N THR A 139 -2.02 -3.55 -10.14
CA THR A 139 -2.24 -4.91 -9.68
C THR A 139 -3.71 -5.26 -9.44
N ASN A 140 -4.62 -4.46 -10.01
CA ASN A 140 -6.06 -4.66 -9.90
C ASN A 140 -6.57 -4.70 -8.43
N MET A 141 -5.95 -3.89 -7.58
CA MET A 141 -6.36 -3.66 -6.21
C MET A 141 -7.21 -2.38 -6.13
N PRO A 142 -8.45 -2.43 -5.62
CA PRO A 142 -9.26 -1.24 -5.45
C PRO A 142 -8.63 -0.29 -4.41
N VAL A 143 -8.54 0.99 -4.77
CA VAL A 143 -8.00 2.03 -3.90
C VAL A 143 -9.12 2.63 -3.06
N VAL A 144 -8.91 2.67 -1.75
CA VAL A 144 -9.90 3.19 -0.80
C VAL A 144 -9.87 4.71 -0.76
N PRO A 145 -11.00 5.38 -0.99
CA PRO A 145 -11.12 6.81 -0.75
C PRO A 145 -11.38 7.10 0.73
N SER A 146 -11.11 8.34 1.15
CA SER A 146 -11.60 8.90 2.40
C SER A 146 -12.58 10.04 2.12
N GLN A 147 -12.94 10.82 3.14
CA GLN A 147 -13.75 12.04 2.98
C GLN A 147 -13.02 13.17 2.25
N TYR A 148 -11.69 13.10 2.25
CA TYR A 148 -10.77 13.97 1.54
C TYR A 148 -9.56 13.14 1.07
N TRP A 149 -8.55 13.75 0.44
CA TRP A 149 -7.30 13.05 0.19
C TRP A 149 -6.69 12.55 1.50
N SER A 150 -6.17 11.32 1.51
CA SER A 150 -5.63 10.68 2.72
C SER A 150 -4.26 11.28 3.07
N ILE A 151 -4.26 12.55 3.44
CA ILE A 151 -3.09 13.33 3.82
C ILE A 151 -3.24 13.84 5.25
N ALA A 152 -2.11 14.04 5.91
CA ALA A 152 -2.05 14.71 7.20
C ALA A 152 -0.78 15.57 7.28
N HIS A 153 -0.79 16.57 8.17
CA HIS A 153 0.28 17.54 8.29
C HIS A 153 0.93 17.51 9.67
N GLY A 154 2.25 17.64 9.69
CA GLY A 154 3.05 17.75 10.89
C GLY A 154 4.54 17.75 10.54
N THR A 155 5.33 18.50 11.31
CA THR A 155 6.79 18.63 11.17
C THR A 155 7.50 17.87 12.27
N ASP A 156 7.29 18.29 13.52
CA ASP A 156 7.88 17.64 14.66
C ASP A 156 7.09 16.39 15.08
N PRO A 157 7.73 15.40 15.68
CA PRO A 157 7.04 14.18 16.11
C PRO A 157 5.81 14.49 17.00
N GLY A 158 4.66 13.93 16.62
CA GLY A 158 3.40 14.12 17.35
C GLY A 158 2.55 15.31 16.89
N GLU A 159 3.09 16.25 16.10
CA GLU A 159 2.31 17.41 15.64
C GLU A 159 1.09 17.02 14.78
N VAL A 160 1.13 15.91 14.09
CA VAL A 160 0.03 15.43 13.25
C VAL A 160 -1.29 15.26 14.02
N ILE A 161 -1.22 15.09 15.33
CA ILE A 161 -2.42 15.02 16.20
C ILE A 161 -3.19 16.35 16.19
N LEU A 162 -2.50 17.46 15.96
CA LEU A 162 -3.07 18.80 15.90
C LEU A 162 -3.77 19.09 14.55
N ASP A 163 -3.51 18.27 13.54
CA ASP A 163 -4.22 18.29 12.26
C ASP A 163 -5.55 17.53 12.40
N GLU A 164 -6.54 18.19 12.97
CA GLU A 164 -7.85 17.59 13.28
C GLU A 164 -8.54 17.05 12.02
N GLU A 165 -8.45 17.76 10.88
CA GLU A 165 -9.02 17.32 9.60
C GLU A 165 -8.27 16.09 9.06
N GLY A 166 -6.93 16.11 9.11
CA GLY A 166 -6.11 14.98 8.72
C GLY A 166 -6.42 13.73 9.56
N MET A 167 -6.52 13.89 10.90
CA MET A 167 -6.84 12.78 11.78
C MET A 167 -8.27 12.27 11.59
N GLN A 168 -9.23 13.14 11.30
CA GLN A 168 -10.59 12.74 10.92
C GLN A 168 -10.58 11.97 9.58
N THR A 169 -9.80 12.43 8.62
CA THR A 169 -9.61 11.77 7.33
C THR A 169 -9.02 10.37 7.52
N MET A 170 -8.07 10.15 8.45
CA MET A 170 -7.53 8.83 8.78
C MET A 170 -8.61 7.91 9.38
N ARG A 171 -9.46 8.41 10.26
CA ARG A 171 -10.58 7.63 10.81
C ARG A 171 -11.56 7.19 9.71
N GLN A 172 -11.92 8.12 8.83
CA GLN A 172 -12.82 7.81 7.72
C GLN A 172 -12.17 6.83 6.72
N LEU A 173 -10.86 6.95 6.47
CA LEU A 173 -10.13 5.98 5.65
C LEU A 173 -10.22 4.56 6.22
N GLY A 174 -10.00 4.42 7.53
CA GLY A 174 -10.11 3.12 8.22
C GLY A 174 -11.52 2.54 8.15
N LEU A 175 -12.54 3.36 8.31
CA LEU A 175 -13.95 2.97 8.18
C LEU A 175 -14.27 2.47 6.75
N ASN A 176 -13.88 3.26 5.75
CA ASN A 176 -14.12 2.90 4.35
C ASN A 176 -13.35 1.63 3.96
N MET A 177 -12.11 1.49 4.44
CA MET A 177 -11.30 0.29 4.19
C MET A 177 -11.94 -0.96 4.80
N ALA A 178 -12.40 -0.89 6.05
CA ALA A 178 -13.09 -1.98 6.70
C ALA A 178 -14.39 -2.36 5.97
N PHE A 179 -15.17 -1.37 5.54
CA PHE A 179 -16.39 -1.59 4.76
C PHE A 179 -16.09 -2.27 3.43
N MET A 180 -15.10 -1.77 2.67
CA MET A 180 -14.73 -2.34 1.38
C MET A 180 -14.22 -3.77 1.51
N ILE A 181 -13.36 -4.07 2.49
CA ILE A 181 -12.85 -5.43 2.73
C ILE A 181 -14.03 -6.41 2.98
N LYS A 182 -14.95 -6.04 3.86
CA LYS A 182 -16.11 -6.89 4.18
C LYS A 182 -17.04 -7.07 2.98
N SER A 183 -17.31 -5.98 2.24
CA SER A 183 -18.18 -6.01 1.07
C SER A 183 -17.60 -6.84 -0.08
N LEU A 184 -16.29 -6.67 -0.36
CA LEU A 184 -15.62 -7.45 -1.40
C LEU A 184 -15.55 -8.92 -1.04
N ARG A 185 -15.29 -9.25 0.23
CA ARG A 185 -15.30 -10.64 0.67
C ARG A 185 -16.65 -11.29 0.47
N LEU A 186 -17.72 -10.63 0.93
CA LEU A 186 -19.09 -11.10 0.71
C LEU A 186 -19.44 -11.20 -0.79
N GLY A 187 -19.03 -10.21 -1.57
CA GLY A 187 -19.21 -10.21 -3.03
C GLY A 187 -18.48 -11.37 -3.71
N MET A 188 -17.24 -11.64 -3.31
CA MET A 188 -16.48 -12.77 -3.85
C MET A 188 -17.04 -14.15 -3.44
N GLU A 189 -17.59 -14.27 -2.23
CA GLU A 189 -18.28 -15.47 -1.77
C GLU A 189 -19.59 -15.70 -2.55
N THR A 190 -20.29 -14.62 -2.91
CA THR A 190 -21.60 -14.69 -3.58
C THR A 190 -21.47 -14.84 -5.10
N PHE A 191 -20.59 -14.05 -5.73
CA PHE A 191 -20.49 -13.94 -7.19
C PHE A 191 -19.22 -14.56 -7.77
N GLY A 192 -18.30 -14.98 -6.92
CA GLY A 192 -16.95 -15.40 -7.31
C GLY A 192 -16.00 -14.21 -7.53
N SER A 193 -14.72 -14.51 -7.63
CA SER A 193 -13.70 -13.50 -7.93
C SER A 193 -13.83 -13.02 -9.38
N PRO A 194 -13.74 -11.70 -9.67
CA PRO A 194 -13.71 -11.20 -11.03
C PRO A 194 -12.45 -11.71 -11.74
N LYS A 195 -12.65 -12.58 -12.73
CA LYS A 195 -11.57 -13.14 -13.55
C LYS A 195 -11.80 -12.79 -15.01
N ILE A 196 -10.76 -12.29 -15.66
CA ILE A 196 -10.77 -12.16 -17.11
C ILE A 196 -10.81 -13.57 -17.72
N LYS A 197 -11.77 -13.82 -18.59
CA LYS A 197 -11.91 -15.09 -19.35
C LYS A 197 -11.10 -15.09 -20.63
N GLU A 198 -10.67 -13.91 -21.05
CA GLU A 198 -9.90 -13.71 -22.27
C GLU A 198 -8.42 -13.99 -22.06
N LYS A 199 -7.73 -14.38 -23.14
CA LYS A 199 -6.27 -14.43 -23.14
C LYS A 199 -5.72 -13.03 -22.97
N LEU A 200 -4.78 -12.86 -22.03
CA LEU A 200 -4.08 -11.58 -21.85
C LEU A 200 -3.39 -11.17 -23.14
N VAL A 201 -3.65 -9.95 -23.59
CA VAL A 201 -3.00 -9.35 -24.76
C VAL A 201 -2.00 -8.31 -24.26
N GLU A 202 -0.75 -8.47 -24.66
CA GLU A 202 0.34 -7.53 -24.38
C GLU A 202 0.66 -6.74 -25.64
N THR A 203 0.72 -5.42 -25.49
CA THR A 203 1.13 -4.53 -26.59
C THR A 203 2.62 -4.26 -26.50
N HIS A 204 3.31 -4.51 -27.64
CA HIS A 204 4.71 -4.20 -27.78
C HIS A 204 4.90 -3.19 -28.95
N PHE A 205 5.21 -1.93 -28.64
CA PHE A 205 5.27 -0.86 -29.63
C PHE A 205 6.47 -0.92 -30.61
N ILE A 206 7.46 -1.75 -30.35
CA ILE A 206 8.72 -1.82 -31.13
C ILE A 206 8.77 -3.08 -32.01
N ARG A 207 8.09 -4.15 -31.60
CA ARG A 207 8.11 -5.44 -32.31
C ARG A 207 6.70 -5.85 -32.70
N PRO A 208 6.51 -6.48 -33.89
CA PRO A 208 5.25 -7.13 -34.21
C PRO A 208 4.90 -8.15 -33.12
N ILE A 209 3.64 -8.17 -32.73
CA ILE A 209 3.12 -9.23 -31.84
C ILE A 209 3.19 -10.52 -32.65
N LYS A 210 3.91 -11.52 -32.16
CA LYS A 210 3.98 -12.84 -32.76
C LYS A 210 2.77 -13.68 -32.39
#